data_04ae778faa551051a7f6f9ee3163786a
#
_entry.id   04ae778faa551051a7f6f9ee3163786a
#
_cell.length_a   1.000
_cell.length_b   1.000
_cell.length_c   1.000
_cell.angle_alpha   90.00
_cell.angle_beta   90.00
_cell.angle_gamma   90.00
#
_symmetry.space_group_name_H-M   'P 1'
#
loop_
_entity.id
_entity.type
_entity.pdbx_description
1 polymer ?
#
loop_
_entity_poly.entity_id
_entity_poly.type
_entity_poly.pdbx_seq_one_letter_code
_entity_poly.pdbx_strand_id
1 'polypeptide(L)'
;MVCFDESPVQLIGEVRQPIPAEPGQLERYDYEYRRNGTVNLFICIDAHRPWRKVKVTERRAAADYAQCMRELVDVHYPDAACIRVVQDNLSTHSAGALYEAFAPVEARRILSRLEFHYTPKHASWLNMVEIEIGVLRGQCLDRRIDDPKRLVTEIAAWERQRNAAGARIKWMFTTEKARAKMGRAYPVTSKES
;
A
#
# COMPACT_ATOMS: atom_id res chain seq x y z
N MET A 1 2.43 -11.31 -9.98
CA MET A 1 2.75 -11.20 -8.54
C MET A 1 2.41 -9.81 -8.09
N VAL A 2 1.62 -9.68 -7.05
CA VAL A 2 1.16 -8.40 -6.49
C VAL A 2 1.79 -8.22 -5.11
N CYS A 3 2.38 -7.05 -4.87
CA CYS A 3 2.82 -6.63 -3.54
C CYS A 3 1.73 -5.74 -2.95
N PHE A 4 1.37 -6.00 -1.71
CA PHE A 4 0.27 -5.36 -1.00
C PHE A 4 0.72 -4.85 0.37
N ASP A 5 0.28 -3.66 0.73
CA ASP A 5 0.50 -3.09 2.07
C ASP A 5 -0.50 -1.97 2.35
N GLU A 6 -0.53 -1.48 3.60
CA GLU A 6 -1.33 -0.33 3.98
C GLU A 6 -0.51 0.81 4.58
N SER A 7 -1.06 2.02 4.49
CA SER A 7 -0.44 3.22 5.04
C SER A 7 -1.50 4.18 5.56
N PRO A 8 -1.45 4.58 6.83
CA PRO A 8 -2.32 5.62 7.36
C PRO A 8 -1.91 7.00 6.83
N VAL A 9 -2.90 7.84 6.57
CA VAL A 9 -2.73 9.23 6.17
C VAL A 9 -3.57 10.11 7.08
N GLN A 10 -2.93 11.09 7.71
CA GLN A 10 -3.63 12.09 8.50
C GLN A 10 -4.15 13.20 7.60
N LEU A 11 -5.43 13.51 7.72
CA LEU A 11 -6.03 14.66 7.07
C LEU A 11 -5.69 15.92 7.86
N ILE A 12 -5.07 16.87 7.17
CA ILE A 12 -4.54 18.09 7.77
C ILE A 12 -5.16 19.30 7.05
N GLY A 13 -5.85 20.15 7.82
CA GLY A 13 -6.40 21.40 7.34
C GLY A 13 -5.61 22.62 7.80
N GLU A 14 -5.72 23.68 7.04
CA GLU A 14 -5.14 24.98 7.39
C GLU A 14 -5.95 25.65 8.52
N VAL A 15 -5.27 26.30 9.45
CA VAL A 15 -5.88 27.18 10.45
C VAL A 15 -6.05 28.59 9.88
N ARG A 16 -5.05 29.05 9.10
CA ARG A 16 -5.06 30.32 8.39
C ARG A 16 -4.83 30.08 6.92
N GLN A 17 -5.36 30.96 6.07
CA GLN A 17 -5.11 30.86 4.64
C GLN A 17 -3.62 31.04 4.34
N PRO A 18 -3.01 30.14 3.54
CA PRO A 18 -1.65 30.32 3.06
C PRO A 18 -1.50 31.63 2.26
N ILE A 19 -0.33 32.23 2.36
CA ILE A 19 0.06 33.36 1.50
C ILE A 19 0.59 32.77 0.20
N PRO A 20 -0.07 33.00 -0.95
CA PRO A 20 0.35 32.39 -2.22
C PRO A 20 1.74 32.82 -2.63
N ALA A 21 2.38 32.01 -3.46
CA ALA A 21 3.67 32.32 -4.05
C ALA A 21 3.56 33.52 -5.00
N GLU A 22 4.55 34.42 -4.95
CA GLU A 22 4.73 35.55 -5.87
C GLU A 22 6.14 35.49 -6.48
N PRO A 23 6.42 36.20 -7.59
CA PRO A 23 7.75 36.25 -8.16
C PRO A 23 8.80 36.66 -7.11
N GLY A 24 9.77 35.75 -6.85
CA GLY A 24 10.80 35.93 -5.83
C GLY A 24 10.40 35.62 -4.40
N GLN A 25 9.16 35.20 -4.14
CA GLN A 25 8.68 34.79 -2.82
C GLN A 25 7.99 33.40 -2.90
N LEU A 26 8.45 32.47 -2.08
CA LEU A 26 7.82 31.17 -1.96
C LEU A 26 6.48 31.28 -1.22
N GLU A 27 5.58 30.36 -1.50
CA GLU A 27 4.35 30.19 -0.72
C GLU A 27 4.69 30.04 0.77
N ARG A 28 3.92 30.70 1.61
CA ARG A 28 4.06 30.65 3.07
C ARG A 28 2.77 30.16 3.71
N TYR A 29 2.84 29.13 4.52
CA TYR A 29 1.75 28.61 5.30
C TYR A 29 2.10 28.60 6.80
N ASP A 30 1.08 28.69 7.63
CA ASP A 30 1.24 28.68 9.09
C ASP A 30 1.77 27.31 9.54
N TYR A 31 2.57 27.28 10.60
CA TYR A 31 2.97 26.05 11.25
C TYR A 31 1.80 25.38 11.99
N GLU A 32 0.79 26.16 12.40
CA GLU A 32 -0.42 25.63 12.98
C GLU A 32 -1.26 24.90 11.93
N TYR A 33 -1.83 23.76 12.31
CA TYR A 33 -2.69 22.95 11.47
C TYR A 33 -3.81 22.31 12.27
N ARG A 34 -4.89 22.01 11.61
CA ARG A 34 -6.03 21.30 12.17
C ARG A 34 -6.02 19.85 11.70
N ARG A 35 -6.18 18.92 12.64
CA ARG A 35 -6.34 17.50 12.33
C ARG A 35 -7.80 17.17 12.04
N ASN A 36 -8.08 16.71 10.84
CA ASN A 36 -9.44 16.39 10.36
C ASN A 36 -9.70 14.87 10.31
N GLY A 37 -8.95 14.08 11.08
CA GLY A 37 -9.07 12.64 11.12
C GLY A 37 -7.94 11.93 10.41
N THR A 38 -8.08 10.61 10.32
CA THR A 38 -7.12 9.72 9.64
C THR A 38 -7.90 8.80 8.71
N VAL A 39 -7.37 8.58 7.53
CA VAL A 39 -7.83 7.55 6.59
C VAL A 39 -6.71 6.54 6.36
N ASN A 40 -7.04 5.40 5.77
CA ASN A 40 -6.06 4.37 5.45
C ASN A 40 -6.03 4.14 3.94
N LEU A 41 -4.84 3.91 3.44
CA LEU A 41 -4.60 3.55 2.06
C LEU A 41 -4.25 2.06 2.02
N PHE A 42 -4.94 1.30 1.20
CA PHE A 42 -4.52 -0.04 0.79
C PHE A 42 -3.89 0.06 -0.59
N ILE A 43 -2.63 -0.34 -0.71
CA ILE A 43 -1.83 -0.16 -1.91
C ILE A 43 -1.47 -1.53 -2.49
N CYS A 44 -1.78 -1.72 -3.76
CA CYS A 44 -1.36 -2.86 -4.56
C CYS A 44 -0.42 -2.41 -5.68
N ILE A 45 0.66 -3.13 -5.93
CA ILE A 45 1.47 -2.97 -7.12
C ILE A 45 1.75 -4.33 -7.78
N ASP A 46 1.78 -4.38 -9.10
CA ASP A 46 2.27 -5.57 -9.80
C ASP A 46 3.79 -5.49 -9.95
N ALA A 47 4.50 -6.49 -9.46
CA ALA A 47 5.96 -6.54 -9.52
C ALA A 47 6.50 -6.67 -10.97
N HIS A 48 5.67 -7.12 -11.93
CA HIS A 48 6.07 -7.41 -13.30
C HIS A 48 5.45 -6.46 -14.33
N ARG A 49 4.35 -5.78 -13.98
CA ARG A 49 3.61 -4.88 -14.84
C ARG A 49 3.62 -3.45 -14.30
N PRO A 50 3.53 -2.42 -15.14
CA PRO A 50 3.41 -1.03 -14.68
C PRO A 50 1.97 -0.75 -14.18
N TRP A 51 1.53 -1.48 -13.19
CA TRP A 51 0.20 -1.37 -12.62
C TRP A 51 0.24 -1.19 -11.11
N ARG A 52 -0.59 -0.30 -10.63
CA ARG A 52 -0.87 -0.05 -9.21
C ARG A 52 -2.32 0.29 -9.00
N LYS A 53 -2.78 0.02 -7.80
CA LYS A 53 -4.08 0.42 -7.30
C LYS A 53 -3.96 0.91 -5.86
N VAL A 54 -4.60 2.05 -5.57
CA VAL A 54 -4.72 2.57 -4.21
C VAL A 54 -6.19 2.70 -3.85
N LYS A 55 -6.60 2.09 -2.76
CA LYS A 55 -7.93 2.20 -2.19
C LYS A 55 -7.86 2.99 -0.91
N VAL A 56 -8.68 4.02 -0.80
CA VAL A 56 -8.82 4.83 0.42
C VAL A 56 -9.99 4.30 1.23
N THR A 57 -9.77 4.05 2.52
CA THR A 57 -10.80 3.59 3.46
C THR A 57 -10.76 4.41 4.74
N GLU A 58 -11.88 4.49 5.44
CA GLU A 58 -11.94 5.15 6.75
C GLU A 58 -11.23 4.34 7.84
N ARG A 59 -11.22 3.01 7.69
CA ARG A 59 -10.67 2.09 8.67
C ARG A 59 -9.69 1.12 8.01
N ARG A 60 -8.91 0.45 8.85
CA ARG A 60 -8.01 -0.63 8.49
C ARG A 60 -8.52 -1.92 9.10
N ALA A 61 -9.74 -2.30 8.74
CA ALA A 61 -10.39 -3.49 9.25
C ALA A 61 -10.16 -4.72 8.36
N ALA A 62 -10.35 -5.92 8.93
CA ALA A 62 -10.30 -7.17 8.19
C ALA A 62 -11.27 -7.17 6.98
N ALA A 63 -12.44 -6.55 7.13
CA ALA A 63 -13.40 -6.39 6.04
C ALA A 63 -12.87 -5.54 4.88
N ASP A 64 -12.11 -4.46 5.17
CA ASP A 64 -11.50 -3.61 4.13
C ASP A 64 -10.44 -4.38 3.35
N TYR A 65 -9.61 -5.14 4.06
CA TYR A 65 -8.64 -6.05 3.45
C TYR A 65 -9.32 -7.09 2.56
N ALA A 66 -10.37 -7.76 3.08
CA ALA A 66 -11.11 -8.76 2.33
C ALA A 66 -11.74 -8.19 1.04
N GLN A 67 -12.26 -6.97 1.08
CA GLN A 67 -12.75 -6.27 -0.11
C GLN A 67 -11.62 -5.99 -1.12
N CYS A 68 -10.43 -5.61 -0.67
CA CYS A 68 -9.27 -5.44 -1.56
C CYS A 68 -8.91 -6.76 -2.25
N MET A 69 -8.91 -7.86 -1.53
CA MET A 69 -8.62 -9.19 -2.09
C MET A 69 -9.69 -9.64 -3.11
N ARG A 70 -10.97 -9.37 -2.84
CA ARG A 70 -12.04 -9.62 -3.80
C ARG A 70 -11.89 -8.80 -5.08
N GLU A 71 -11.65 -7.49 -4.94
CA GLU A 71 -11.43 -6.61 -6.10
C GLU A 71 -10.19 -7.02 -6.90
N LEU A 72 -9.14 -7.49 -6.23
CA LEU A 72 -7.95 -8.00 -6.88
C LEU A 72 -8.27 -9.20 -7.78
N VAL A 73 -9.09 -10.14 -7.29
CA VAL A 73 -9.49 -11.34 -8.01
C VAL A 73 -10.51 -11.04 -9.12
N ASP A 74 -11.54 -10.25 -8.81
CA ASP A 74 -12.72 -10.13 -9.68
C ASP A 74 -12.60 -8.98 -10.69
N VAL A 75 -11.87 -7.91 -10.34
CA VAL A 75 -11.79 -6.70 -11.16
C VAL A 75 -10.42 -6.54 -11.81
N HIS A 76 -9.35 -6.72 -11.03
CA HIS A 76 -8.01 -6.40 -11.53
C HIS A 76 -7.34 -7.56 -12.25
N TYR A 77 -7.64 -8.79 -11.87
CA TYR A 77 -7.07 -10.01 -12.47
C TYR A 77 -8.16 -11.08 -12.70
N PRO A 78 -9.27 -10.78 -13.41
CA PRO A 78 -10.39 -11.71 -13.57
C PRO A 78 -10.00 -13.02 -14.24
N ASP A 79 -9.01 -13.00 -15.13
CA ASP A 79 -8.57 -14.16 -15.91
C ASP A 79 -7.38 -14.91 -15.31
N ALA A 80 -6.81 -14.42 -14.20
CA ALA A 80 -5.66 -15.06 -13.58
C ALA A 80 -6.08 -16.36 -12.85
N ALA A 81 -5.49 -17.48 -13.18
CA ALA A 81 -5.74 -18.73 -12.46
C ALA A 81 -5.26 -18.66 -11.00
N CYS A 82 -4.15 -17.96 -10.75
CA CYS A 82 -3.60 -17.75 -9.42
C CYS A 82 -2.90 -16.38 -9.34
N ILE A 83 -3.12 -15.66 -8.24
CA ILE A 83 -2.49 -14.38 -7.93
C ILE A 83 -1.62 -14.58 -6.70
N ARG A 84 -0.30 -14.44 -6.86
CA ARG A 84 0.63 -14.41 -5.73
C ARG A 84 0.62 -13.04 -5.10
N VAL A 85 0.28 -12.97 -3.81
CA VAL A 85 0.20 -11.74 -3.03
C VAL A 85 1.32 -11.74 -1.99
N VAL A 86 2.24 -10.80 -2.12
CA VAL A 86 3.29 -10.55 -1.13
C VAL A 86 2.79 -9.47 -0.18
N GLN A 87 2.77 -9.77 1.11
CA GLN A 87 2.24 -8.87 2.16
C GLN A 87 3.00 -9.07 3.47
N ASP A 88 2.80 -8.17 4.43
CA ASP A 88 3.29 -8.36 5.78
C ASP A 88 2.39 -9.33 6.58
N ASN A 89 2.84 -9.72 7.75
CA ASN A 89 2.12 -10.66 8.61
C ASN A 89 1.24 -9.93 9.64
N LEU A 90 0.51 -8.89 9.21
CA LEU A 90 -0.46 -8.22 10.07
C LEU A 90 -1.65 -9.15 10.34
N SER A 91 -2.24 -9.06 11.54
CA SER A 91 -3.35 -9.93 11.95
C SER A 91 -4.59 -9.85 11.05
N THR A 92 -4.82 -8.69 10.42
CA THR A 92 -5.90 -8.48 9.43
C THR A 92 -5.59 -9.08 8.07
N HIS A 93 -4.32 -9.38 7.75
CA HIS A 93 -3.87 -9.94 6.46
C HIS A 93 -3.93 -11.47 6.46
N SER A 94 -5.10 -12.02 6.68
CA SER A 94 -5.27 -13.47 6.81
C SER A 94 -6.43 -14.01 5.97
N ALA A 95 -6.38 -15.29 5.67
CA ALA A 95 -7.50 -15.99 5.04
C ALA A 95 -8.78 -15.89 5.91
N GLY A 96 -8.63 -15.83 7.23
CA GLY A 96 -9.74 -15.65 8.19
C GLY A 96 -10.54 -14.38 7.91
N ALA A 97 -9.89 -13.28 7.54
CA ALA A 97 -10.55 -12.01 7.23
C ALA A 97 -11.59 -12.14 6.10
N LEU A 98 -11.37 -13.03 5.12
CA LEU A 98 -12.33 -13.27 4.04
C LEU A 98 -13.56 -14.03 4.55
N TYR A 99 -13.38 -14.96 5.48
CA TYR A 99 -14.52 -15.70 6.09
C TYR A 99 -15.30 -14.83 7.06
N GLU A 100 -14.69 -13.80 7.65
CA GLU A 100 -15.40 -12.80 8.47
C GLU A 100 -16.24 -11.84 7.60
N ALA A 101 -15.75 -11.52 6.39
CA ALA A 101 -16.38 -10.52 5.52
C ALA A 101 -17.39 -11.12 4.52
N PHE A 102 -17.24 -12.38 4.13
CA PHE A 102 -18.04 -13.03 3.09
C PHE A 102 -18.61 -14.36 3.53
N ALA A 103 -19.68 -14.79 2.87
CA ALA A 103 -20.20 -16.15 3.04
C ALA A 103 -19.11 -17.19 2.69
N PRO A 104 -19.08 -18.36 3.36
CA PRO A 104 -18.01 -19.35 3.21
C PRO A 104 -17.72 -19.78 1.77
N VAL A 105 -18.75 -19.90 0.93
CA VAL A 105 -18.62 -20.27 -0.49
C VAL A 105 -17.84 -19.18 -1.25
N GLU A 106 -18.18 -17.92 -1.01
CA GLU A 106 -17.52 -16.77 -1.65
C GLU A 106 -16.08 -16.59 -1.15
N ALA A 107 -15.87 -16.69 0.17
CA ALA A 107 -14.53 -16.63 0.74
C ALA A 107 -13.62 -17.71 0.14
N ARG A 108 -14.11 -18.94 0.02
CA ARG A 108 -13.37 -20.04 -0.61
C ARG A 108 -13.09 -19.79 -2.07
N ARG A 109 -14.06 -19.26 -2.83
CA ARG A 109 -13.88 -18.91 -4.25
C ARG A 109 -12.74 -17.92 -4.43
N ILE A 110 -12.72 -16.85 -3.63
CA ILE A 110 -11.67 -15.84 -3.69
C ILE A 110 -10.32 -16.44 -3.29
N LEU A 111 -10.27 -17.16 -2.16
CA LEU A 111 -9.05 -17.77 -1.65
C LEU A 111 -8.44 -18.81 -2.59
N SER A 112 -9.26 -19.55 -3.35
CA SER A 112 -8.77 -20.54 -4.31
C SER A 112 -7.92 -19.93 -5.44
N ARG A 113 -7.98 -18.61 -5.62
CA ARG A 113 -7.22 -17.84 -6.61
C ARG A 113 -6.08 -17.02 -6.02
N LEU A 114 -5.88 -17.07 -4.69
CA LEU A 114 -4.85 -16.30 -3.98
C LEU A 114 -3.81 -17.23 -3.36
N GLU A 115 -2.54 -16.90 -3.56
CA GLU A 115 -1.40 -17.53 -2.92
C GLU A 115 -0.65 -16.48 -2.11
N PHE A 116 -0.76 -16.54 -0.78
CA PHE A 116 -0.16 -15.54 0.11
C PHE A 116 1.30 -15.87 0.43
N HIS A 117 2.15 -14.87 0.31
CA HIS A 117 3.55 -14.89 0.69
C HIS A 117 3.80 -13.78 1.71
N TYR A 118 4.21 -14.16 2.91
CA TYR A 118 4.42 -13.20 3.99
C TYR A 118 5.89 -12.79 4.08
N THR A 119 6.13 -11.49 4.26
CA THR A 119 7.48 -11.01 4.58
C THR A 119 7.88 -11.52 5.96
N PRO A 120 9.18 -11.78 6.21
CA PRO A 120 9.64 -12.17 7.51
C PRO A 120 9.32 -11.09 8.57
N LYS A 121 9.19 -11.52 9.81
CA LYS A 121 8.98 -10.61 10.95
C LYS A 121 10.06 -9.52 10.99
N HIS A 122 9.67 -8.27 11.18
CA HIS A 122 10.55 -7.08 11.15
C HIS A 122 11.24 -6.82 9.81
N ALA A 123 10.69 -7.33 8.71
CA ALA A 123 11.26 -7.18 7.39
C ALA A 123 10.23 -6.72 6.34
N SER A 124 9.27 -5.87 6.72
CA SER A 124 8.30 -5.24 5.78
C SER A 124 9.01 -4.50 4.65
N TRP A 125 10.20 -3.94 4.91
CA TRP A 125 11.06 -3.31 3.91
C TRP A 125 11.48 -4.24 2.75
N LEU A 126 11.28 -5.55 2.84
CA LEU A 126 11.38 -6.50 1.73
C LEU A 126 10.16 -6.49 0.81
N ASN A 127 9.08 -5.85 1.22
CA ASN A 127 7.92 -5.67 0.38
C ASN A 127 8.14 -4.48 -0.57
N MET A 128 8.11 -4.76 -1.87
CA MET A 128 8.37 -3.75 -2.91
C MET A 128 7.39 -2.57 -2.84
N VAL A 129 6.17 -2.79 -2.36
CA VAL A 129 5.14 -1.75 -2.25
C VAL A 129 5.53 -0.60 -1.32
N GLU A 130 6.40 -0.83 -0.34
CA GLU A 130 6.92 0.22 0.55
C GLU A 130 7.62 1.36 -0.22
N ILE A 131 8.29 1.03 -1.33
CA ILE A 131 8.88 2.04 -2.22
C ILE A 131 7.77 2.87 -2.87
N GLU A 132 6.71 2.24 -3.35
CA GLU A 132 5.60 2.95 -3.99
C GLU A 132 4.83 3.83 -3.00
N ILE A 133 4.69 3.40 -1.75
CA ILE A 133 4.17 4.23 -0.65
C ILE A 133 5.02 5.48 -0.47
N GLY A 134 6.35 5.34 -0.48
CA GLY A 134 7.28 6.47 -0.42
C GLY A 134 7.12 7.43 -1.59
N VAL A 135 6.96 6.89 -2.81
CA VAL A 135 6.73 7.69 -4.02
C VAL A 135 5.38 8.42 -3.97
N LEU A 136 4.32 7.74 -3.53
CA LEU A 136 3.00 8.35 -3.35
C LEU A 136 3.06 9.50 -2.33
N ARG A 137 3.74 9.29 -1.21
CA ARG A 137 3.93 10.33 -0.20
C ARG A 137 4.64 11.55 -0.77
N GLY A 138 5.76 11.37 -1.47
CA GLY A 138 6.55 12.49 -2.01
C GLY A 138 5.93 13.18 -3.23
N GLN A 139 5.10 12.51 -4.02
CA GLN A 139 4.55 13.07 -5.25
C GLN A 139 3.11 13.59 -5.11
N CYS A 140 2.32 13.02 -4.20
CA CYS A 140 0.90 13.31 -4.08
C CYS A 140 0.52 13.85 -2.70
N LEU A 141 1.13 13.32 -1.64
CA LEU A 141 0.73 13.57 -0.25
C LEU A 141 1.68 14.54 0.48
N ASP A 142 2.69 15.09 -0.18
CA ASP A 142 3.62 16.08 0.38
C ASP A 142 2.98 17.48 0.40
N ARG A 143 1.78 17.54 0.97
CA ARG A 143 0.96 18.75 1.16
C ARG A 143 -0.18 18.48 2.13
N ARG A 144 -0.80 19.54 2.63
CA ARG A 144 -1.96 19.43 3.50
C ARG A 144 -3.21 19.14 2.67
N ILE A 145 -3.88 18.03 3.00
CA ILE A 145 -5.17 17.63 2.42
C ILE A 145 -6.12 17.39 3.59
N ASP A 146 -7.16 18.17 3.65
CA ASP A 146 -8.08 18.25 4.79
C ASP A 146 -9.38 17.47 4.59
N ASP A 147 -9.68 17.09 3.34
CA ASP A 147 -10.92 16.42 2.95
C ASP A 147 -10.67 15.04 2.33
N PRO A 148 -11.36 13.99 2.81
CA PRO A 148 -11.23 12.63 2.26
C PRO A 148 -11.56 12.53 0.78
N LYS A 149 -12.57 13.27 0.30
CA LYS A 149 -12.99 13.23 -1.11
C LYS A 149 -11.90 13.82 -2.02
N ARG A 150 -11.31 14.94 -1.57
CA ARG A 150 -10.18 15.54 -2.26
C ARG A 150 -8.99 14.56 -2.31
N LEU A 151 -8.68 13.92 -1.19
CA LEU A 151 -7.61 12.93 -1.12
C LEU A 151 -7.84 11.78 -2.12
N VAL A 152 -9.05 11.22 -2.18
CA VAL A 152 -9.42 10.17 -3.13
C VAL A 152 -9.20 10.64 -4.57
N THR A 153 -9.63 11.85 -4.91
CA THR A 153 -9.48 12.42 -6.27
C THR A 153 -8.02 12.60 -6.66
N GLU A 154 -7.20 13.12 -5.75
CA GLU A 154 -5.76 13.34 -5.98
C GLU A 154 -5.00 12.02 -6.14
N ILE A 155 -5.27 11.05 -5.28
CA ILE A 155 -4.69 9.71 -5.38
C ILE A 155 -5.09 9.03 -6.69
N ALA A 156 -6.36 9.13 -7.07
CA ALA A 156 -6.83 8.54 -8.34
C ALA A 156 -6.18 9.19 -9.56
N ALA A 157 -5.93 10.50 -9.54
CA ALA A 157 -5.21 11.20 -10.59
C ALA A 157 -3.74 10.75 -10.67
N TRP A 158 -3.05 10.68 -9.53
CA TRP A 158 -1.68 10.17 -9.42
C TRP A 158 -1.56 8.73 -9.92
N GLU A 159 -2.48 7.85 -9.51
CA GLU A 159 -2.54 6.44 -9.91
C GLU A 159 -2.67 6.32 -11.44
N ARG A 160 -3.63 7.04 -12.04
CA ARG A 160 -3.82 7.05 -13.51
C ARG A 160 -2.57 7.52 -14.24
N GLN A 161 -1.97 8.62 -13.79
CA GLN A 161 -0.77 9.19 -14.41
C GLN A 161 0.40 8.21 -14.38
N ARG A 162 0.66 7.58 -13.24
CA ARG A 162 1.76 6.62 -13.09
C ARG A 162 1.53 5.34 -13.88
N ASN A 163 0.29 4.84 -13.92
CA ASN A 163 -0.08 3.68 -14.74
C ASN A 163 0.09 3.99 -16.23
N ALA A 164 -0.37 5.15 -16.69
CA ALA A 164 -0.25 5.59 -18.08
C ALA A 164 1.22 5.82 -18.50
N ALA A 165 2.04 6.35 -17.59
CA ALA A 165 3.48 6.55 -17.83
C ALA A 165 4.28 5.23 -17.82
N GLY A 166 3.67 4.10 -17.56
CA GLY A 166 4.36 2.81 -17.47
C GLY A 166 5.38 2.74 -16.34
N ALA A 167 5.21 3.55 -15.27
CA ALA A 167 6.18 3.66 -14.18
C ALA A 167 6.32 2.34 -13.43
N ARG A 168 7.56 1.91 -13.22
CA ARG A 168 7.91 0.65 -12.53
C ARG A 168 8.92 0.91 -11.42
N ILE A 169 8.93 0.02 -10.43
CA ILE A 169 9.98 -0.04 -9.43
C ILE A 169 11.10 -0.92 -9.95
N LYS A 170 12.32 -0.38 -9.97
CA LYS A 170 13.51 -1.18 -10.22
C LYS A 170 13.98 -1.80 -8.91
N TRP A 171 13.56 -3.04 -8.67
CA TRP A 171 13.98 -3.78 -7.49
C TRP A 171 15.44 -4.23 -7.62
N MET A 172 16.31 -3.69 -6.77
CA MET A 172 17.76 -3.96 -6.81
C MET A 172 18.23 -4.77 -5.59
N PHE A 173 17.30 -5.25 -4.77
CA PHE A 173 17.62 -5.97 -3.55
C PHE A 173 17.72 -7.46 -3.86
N THR A 174 18.86 -8.08 -3.58
CA THR A 174 19.09 -9.51 -3.83
C THR A 174 18.87 -10.36 -2.58
N THR A 175 18.68 -11.67 -2.76
CA THR A 175 18.53 -12.61 -1.65
C THR A 175 19.75 -12.60 -0.73
N GLU A 176 20.96 -12.45 -1.28
CA GLU A 176 22.22 -12.38 -0.52
C GLU A 176 22.24 -11.11 0.37
N LYS A 177 21.86 -9.95 -0.20
CA LYS A 177 21.75 -8.69 0.56
C LYS A 177 20.69 -8.81 1.66
N ALA A 178 19.56 -9.46 1.36
CA ALA A 178 18.51 -9.70 2.33
C ALA A 178 19.03 -10.54 3.50
N ARG A 179 19.67 -11.68 3.21
CA ARG A 179 20.24 -12.57 4.23
C ARG A 179 21.30 -11.89 5.06
N ALA A 180 22.20 -11.14 4.45
CA ALA A 180 23.24 -10.39 5.17
C ALA A 180 22.63 -9.35 6.14
N LYS A 181 21.60 -8.61 5.68
CA LYS A 181 20.91 -7.60 6.51
C LYS A 181 20.09 -8.24 7.64
N MET A 182 19.53 -9.41 7.41
CA MET A 182 18.71 -10.14 8.37
C MET A 182 19.50 -11.09 9.26
N GLY A 183 20.80 -11.25 9.06
CA GLY A 183 21.64 -12.21 9.78
C GLY A 183 21.59 -12.08 11.30
N ARG A 184 21.32 -10.87 11.83
CA ARG A 184 21.14 -10.65 13.28
C ARG A 184 19.78 -11.16 13.80
N ALA A 185 18.74 -11.07 12.99
CA ALA A 185 17.38 -11.51 13.36
C ALA A 185 17.14 -13.01 13.05
N TYR A 186 17.84 -13.53 12.08
CA TYR A 186 17.77 -14.92 11.63
C TYR A 186 19.18 -15.49 11.47
N PRO A 187 19.87 -15.77 12.58
CA PRO A 187 21.21 -16.37 12.50
C PRO A 187 21.11 -17.73 11.81
N VAL A 188 22.04 -17.97 10.89
CA VAL A 188 22.17 -19.27 10.26
C VAL A 188 22.61 -20.24 11.37
N THR A 189 21.72 -21.12 11.79
CA THR A 189 22.11 -22.26 12.61
C THR A 189 23.03 -23.10 11.73
N SER A 190 24.32 -23.14 12.06
CA SER A 190 25.24 -24.12 11.52
C SER A 190 24.65 -25.49 11.83
N LYS A 191 24.12 -26.16 10.81
CA LYS A 191 23.90 -27.60 10.94
C LYS A 191 25.28 -28.20 11.10
N GLU A 192 25.50 -28.74 12.27
CA GLU A 192 26.64 -29.60 12.53
C GLU A 192 26.70 -30.68 11.45
N SER A 193 27.88 -30.77 10.86
CA SER A 193 28.30 -31.83 9.94
C SER A 193 28.38 -33.18 10.64
#